data_8282498933ff6ce85621ceef1a912c8b
#
_entry.id   8282498933ff6ce85621ceef1a912c8b
#
_cell.length_a   1.000
_cell.length_b   1.000
_cell.length_c   1.000
_cell.angle_alpha   90.00
_cell.angle_beta   90.00
_cell.angle_gamma   90.00
#
_symmetry.space_group_name_H-M   'P 1'
#
loop_
_entity.id
_entity.type
_entity.pdbx_description
1 polymer ?
#
loop_
_entity_poly.entity_id
_entity_poly.type
_entity_poly.pdbx_seq_one_letter_code
_entity_poly.pdbx_strand_id
1 'polypeptide(L)'
;MSQDTIHIERTYPISTAKLWQAMTDRKKLKDWFFDIPNFSTEVGAEFEFSKSDSSDNYHHCKVLEVKPQELFKFEWRHPKQTNGNSIITWRLIPRRGATTLHLTHEGLTYAKDAGEPFCLEEYESGWERILGDSLSKFISKI
;
A
#
# COMPACT_ATOMS: atom_id res chain seq x y z
N MET A 1 -14.01 0.79 19.50
CA MET A 1 -14.05 0.05 18.26
C MET A 1 -13.59 0.95 17.11
N SER A 2 -12.55 0.59 16.45
CA SER A 2 -11.99 1.42 15.39
C SER A 2 -12.69 1.12 14.07
N GLN A 3 -13.29 2.14 13.48
CA GLN A 3 -13.87 2.04 12.14
C GLN A 3 -12.99 2.76 11.13
N ASP A 4 -11.78 3.13 11.56
CA ASP A 4 -10.83 3.86 10.75
C ASP A 4 -9.61 3.01 10.36
N THR A 5 -9.68 1.69 10.57
CA THR A 5 -8.57 0.79 10.31
C THR A 5 -9.01 -0.35 9.40
N ILE A 6 -8.18 -0.61 8.38
CA ILE A 6 -8.38 -1.73 7.46
C ILE A 6 -7.33 -2.79 7.74
N HIS A 7 -7.75 -4.05 7.81
CA HIS A 7 -6.85 -5.20 7.93
C HIS A 7 -7.14 -6.16 6.79
N ILE A 8 -6.13 -6.47 5.99
CA ILE A 8 -6.25 -7.43 4.91
C ILE A 8 -5.08 -8.38 4.99
N GLU A 9 -5.34 -9.68 4.86
CA GLU A 9 -4.30 -10.70 4.91
C GLU A 9 -4.46 -11.60 3.70
N ARG A 10 -3.34 -11.82 2.99
CA ARG A 10 -3.30 -12.69 1.80
C ARG A 10 -2.02 -13.50 1.83
N THR A 11 -2.11 -14.76 1.39
CA THR A 11 -0.94 -15.63 1.31
C THR A 11 -0.66 -15.93 -0.16
N TYR A 12 0.61 -15.77 -0.55
CA TYR A 12 1.04 -15.96 -1.94
C TYR A 12 2.09 -17.08 -2.00
N PRO A 13 2.05 -17.93 -3.04
CA PRO A 13 3.01 -19.04 -3.20
C PRO A 13 4.34 -18.54 -3.74
N ILE A 14 5.03 -17.71 -2.97
CA ILE A 14 6.27 -17.08 -3.38
C ILE A 14 7.13 -16.85 -2.13
N SER A 15 8.46 -16.84 -2.32
CA SER A 15 9.37 -16.59 -1.19
C SER A 15 9.25 -15.16 -0.68
N THR A 16 9.59 -14.98 0.59
CA THR A 16 9.54 -13.65 1.22
C THR A 16 10.46 -12.67 0.50
N ALA A 17 11.64 -13.12 0.08
CA ALA A 17 12.58 -12.27 -0.65
C ALA A 17 11.99 -11.77 -1.97
N LYS A 18 11.35 -12.65 -2.72
CA LYS A 18 10.75 -12.27 -4.01
C LYS A 18 9.54 -11.36 -3.82
N LEU A 19 8.74 -11.63 -2.81
CA LEU A 19 7.58 -10.75 -2.53
C LEU A 19 8.06 -9.37 -2.09
N TRP A 20 9.10 -9.32 -1.26
CA TRP A 20 9.69 -8.04 -0.85
C TRP A 20 10.18 -7.24 -2.06
N GLN A 21 10.83 -7.90 -3.00
CA GLN A 21 11.27 -7.25 -4.23
C GLN A 21 10.11 -6.71 -5.04
N ALA A 22 9.04 -7.49 -5.15
CA ALA A 22 7.84 -7.04 -5.87
C ALA A 22 7.22 -5.79 -5.24
N MET A 23 7.38 -5.63 -3.94
CA MET A 23 6.79 -4.52 -3.17
C MET A 23 7.70 -3.31 -3.05
N THR A 24 8.99 -3.45 -3.35
CA THR A 24 9.97 -2.38 -3.13
C THR A 24 10.76 -2.00 -4.38
N ASP A 25 10.54 -2.67 -5.49
CA ASP A 25 11.18 -2.34 -6.76
C ASP A 25 10.20 -1.50 -7.57
N ARG A 26 10.62 -0.28 -7.94
CA ARG A 26 9.77 0.65 -8.70
C ARG A 26 9.20 0.02 -9.97
N LYS A 27 10.03 -0.72 -10.70
CA LYS A 27 9.60 -1.34 -11.95
C LYS A 27 8.51 -2.38 -11.73
N LYS A 28 8.62 -3.13 -10.64
CA LYS A 28 7.64 -4.16 -10.31
C LYS A 28 6.37 -3.56 -9.74
N LEU A 29 6.49 -2.51 -8.92
CA LEU A 29 5.34 -1.78 -8.39
C LEU A 29 4.48 -1.21 -9.51
N LYS A 30 5.10 -0.75 -10.58
CA LYS A 30 4.38 -0.22 -11.72
C LYS A 30 3.43 -1.25 -12.34
N ASP A 31 3.81 -2.52 -12.28
CA ASP A 31 3.04 -3.58 -12.91
C ASP A 31 1.81 -4.02 -12.10
N TRP A 32 1.85 -3.86 -10.79
CA TRP A 32 0.73 -4.33 -9.96
C TRP A 32 0.15 -3.28 -9.04
N PHE A 33 0.83 -2.19 -8.83
CA PHE A 33 0.40 -1.12 -7.94
C PHE A 33 0.31 0.20 -8.70
N PHE A 34 1.32 1.07 -8.57
CA PHE A 34 1.36 2.35 -9.29
C PHE A 34 2.78 2.65 -9.73
N ASP A 35 2.90 3.46 -10.78
CA ASP A 35 4.20 3.99 -11.18
C ASP A 35 4.55 5.16 -10.26
N ILE A 36 5.56 4.97 -9.42
CA ILE A 36 5.99 5.96 -8.45
C ILE A 36 7.41 6.40 -8.83
N PRO A 37 7.54 7.54 -9.54
CA PRO A 37 8.85 7.94 -10.10
C PRO A 37 9.96 8.10 -9.07
N ASN A 38 9.64 8.54 -7.88
CA ASN A 38 10.63 8.77 -6.83
C ASN A 38 10.50 7.82 -5.65
N PHE A 39 10.02 6.60 -5.91
CA PHE A 39 9.86 5.60 -4.85
C PHE A 39 11.20 5.28 -4.17
N SER A 40 11.18 5.16 -2.86
CA SER A 40 12.35 4.85 -2.06
C SER A 40 11.95 4.03 -0.84
N THR A 41 12.89 3.21 -0.35
CA THR A 41 12.70 2.45 0.89
C THR A 41 13.54 3.01 2.04
N GLU A 42 14.08 4.22 1.88
CA GLU A 42 14.83 4.86 2.95
C GLU A 42 13.90 5.56 3.92
N VAL A 43 14.11 5.38 5.22
CA VAL A 43 13.31 6.04 6.25
C VAL A 43 13.46 7.56 6.10
N GLY A 44 12.32 8.25 6.11
CA GLY A 44 12.30 9.69 5.92
C GLY A 44 12.12 10.13 4.48
N ALA A 45 12.26 9.22 3.53
CA ALA A 45 12.06 9.55 2.12
C ALA A 45 10.60 9.83 1.83
N GLU A 46 10.35 10.72 0.87
CA GLU A 46 9.00 11.08 0.46
C GLU A 46 8.82 10.77 -1.02
N PHE A 47 7.64 10.29 -1.37
CA PHE A 47 7.32 10.02 -2.77
C PHE A 47 5.85 10.37 -3.05
N GLU A 48 5.55 10.58 -4.31
CA GLU A 48 4.23 11.03 -4.75
C GLU A 48 3.79 10.28 -5.99
N PHE A 49 2.47 10.08 -6.12
CA PHE A 49 1.92 9.48 -7.33
C PHE A 49 0.44 9.82 -7.44
N SER A 50 -0.10 9.65 -8.66
CA SER A 50 -1.52 9.86 -8.93
C SER A 50 -2.12 8.59 -9.51
N LYS A 51 -3.35 8.27 -9.10
CA LYS A 51 -4.08 7.13 -9.64
C LYS A 51 -4.52 7.36 -11.08
N SER A 52 -4.60 8.61 -11.48
CA SER A 52 -5.06 9.00 -12.80
C SER A 52 -4.32 10.25 -13.23
N ASP A 53 -4.59 10.72 -14.43
CA ASP A 53 -4.01 11.96 -14.93
C ASP A 53 -4.54 13.18 -14.19
N SER A 54 -5.56 13.01 -13.36
CA SER A 54 -6.11 14.09 -12.55
C SER A 54 -5.22 14.36 -11.37
N SER A 55 -4.79 15.60 -11.21
CA SER A 55 -4.00 16.02 -10.05
C SER A 55 -4.81 15.99 -8.75
N ASP A 56 -6.12 15.83 -8.85
CA ASP A 56 -6.98 15.77 -7.67
C ASP A 56 -6.88 14.46 -6.92
N ASN A 57 -6.35 13.41 -7.57
CA ASN A 57 -6.14 12.10 -6.94
C ASN A 57 -4.70 11.85 -6.55
N TYR A 58 -4.00 12.91 -6.28
CA TYR A 58 -2.62 12.91 -5.89
C TYR A 58 -2.43 12.36 -4.47
N HIS A 59 -1.44 11.47 -4.33
CA HIS A 59 -1.08 10.87 -3.04
C HIS A 59 0.34 11.28 -2.68
N HIS A 60 0.53 11.70 -1.45
CA HIS A 60 1.85 12.03 -0.91
C HIS A 60 2.17 11.05 0.20
N CYS A 61 3.33 10.41 0.13
CA CYS A 61 3.73 9.38 1.08
C CYS A 61 5.10 9.69 1.68
N LYS A 62 5.29 9.24 2.92
CA LYS A 62 6.57 9.38 3.62
C LYS A 62 6.90 8.07 4.30
N VAL A 63 8.11 7.56 4.08
CA VAL A 63 8.56 6.31 4.66
C VAL A 63 8.85 6.51 6.15
N LEU A 64 8.20 5.71 6.99
CA LEU A 64 8.32 5.81 8.44
C LEU A 64 9.21 4.73 9.04
N GLU A 65 9.12 3.51 8.54
CA GLU A 65 9.89 2.39 9.07
C GLU A 65 10.11 1.35 7.98
N VAL A 66 11.30 0.77 7.93
CA VAL A 66 11.63 -0.29 6.98
C VAL A 66 12.45 -1.36 7.68
N LYS A 67 12.00 -2.61 7.58
CA LYS A 67 12.77 -3.79 7.99
C LYS A 67 12.75 -4.73 6.79
N PRO A 68 13.87 -4.87 6.08
CA PRO A 68 13.91 -5.65 4.83
C PRO A 68 13.30 -7.04 4.99
N GLN A 69 12.41 -7.39 4.07
CA GLN A 69 11.69 -8.67 4.04
C GLN A 69 10.74 -8.90 5.22
N GLU A 70 10.51 -7.88 6.05
CA GLU A 70 9.62 -7.99 7.19
C GLU A 70 8.53 -6.92 7.22
N LEU A 71 8.91 -5.66 7.02
CA LEU A 71 7.97 -4.56 7.26
C LEU A 71 8.32 -3.33 6.43
N PHE A 72 7.29 -2.73 5.85
CA PHE A 72 7.39 -1.43 5.19
C PHE A 72 6.21 -0.58 5.64
N LYS A 73 6.52 0.50 6.35
CA LYS A 73 5.51 1.37 6.94
C LYS A 73 5.66 2.76 6.38
N PHE A 74 4.57 3.35 5.90
CA PHE A 74 4.63 4.69 5.33
C PHE A 74 3.33 5.46 5.58
N GLU A 75 3.47 6.79 5.59
CA GLU A 75 2.36 7.71 5.75
C GLU A 75 1.71 7.95 4.39
N TRP A 76 0.39 8.10 4.40
CA TRP A 76 -0.42 8.25 3.19
C TRP A 76 -1.30 9.48 3.33
N ARG A 77 -1.22 10.40 2.39
CA ARG A 77 -1.98 11.64 2.39
C ARG A 77 -2.63 11.93 1.06
N HIS A 78 -3.73 12.69 1.11
CA HIS A 78 -4.37 13.28 -0.05
C HIS A 78 -4.39 14.79 0.14
N PRO A 79 -3.26 15.50 -0.08
CA PRO A 79 -3.14 16.92 0.32
C PRO A 79 -4.17 17.84 -0.30
N LYS A 80 -4.69 17.51 -1.49
CA LYS A 80 -5.69 18.35 -2.15
C LYS A 80 -7.12 18.04 -1.74
N GLN A 81 -7.33 16.95 -1.02
CA GLN A 81 -8.67 16.47 -0.67
C GLN A 81 -8.96 16.60 0.81
N THR A 82 -7.94 16.51 1.65
CA THR A 82 -8.10 16.54 3.09
C THR A 82 -6.77 16.89 3.75
N ASN A 83 -6.85 17.42 4.97
CA ASN A 83 -5.66 17.72 5.79
C ASN A 83 -5.24 16.50 6.62
N GLY A 84 -6.02 15.43 6.59
CA GLY A 84 -5.71 14.23 7.36
C GLY A 84 -4.66 13.37 6.72
N ASN A 85 -4.13 12.46 7.50
CA ASN A 85 -3.20 11.44 7.01
C ASN A 85 -3.55 10.09 7.60
N SER A 86 -3.04 9.05 6.96
CA SER A 86 -3.21 7.69 7.45
C SER A 86 -1.88 6.98 7.36
N ILE A 87 -1.78 5.80 7.96
CA ILE A 87 -0.55 5.03 7.99
C ILE A 87 -0.80 3.65 7.44
N ILE A 88 0.02 3.25 6.47
CA ILE A 88 -0.06 1.94 5.85
C ILE A 88 1.13 1.12 6.31
N THR A 89 0.87 -0.11 6.76
CA THR A 89 1.92 -1.05 7.14
C THR A 89 1.76 -2.32 6.30
N TRP A 90 2.82 -2.66 5.59
CA TRP A 90 2.93 -3.94 4.88
C TRP A 90 3.87 -4.83 5.68
N ARG A 91 3.34 -5.94 6.22
CA ARG A 91 4.13 -6.88 7.00
C ARG A 91 4.18 -8.21 6.29
N LEU A 92 5.38 -8.78 6.16
CA LEU A 92 5.57 -10.07 5.52
C LEU A 92 5.83 -11.13 6.58
N ILE A 93 5.09 -12.22 6.51
CA ILE A 93 5.21 -13.34 7.44
C ILE A 93 5.59 -14.57 6.64
N PRO A 94 6.82 -15.10 6.83
CA PRO A 94 7.25 -16.29 6.08
C PRO A 94 6.39 -17.50 6.45
N ARG A 95 6.04 -18.28 5.43
CA ARG A 95 5.32 -19.53 5.58
C ARG A 95 6.08 -20.59 4.82
N ARG A 96 5.72 -21.86 5.03
CA ARG A 96 6.35 -22.95 4.32
C ARG A 96 5.92 -22.89 2.85
N GLY A 97 6.86 -22.57 1.96
CA GLY A 97 6.61 -22.47 0.53
C GLY A 97 5.76 -21.28 0.13
N ALA A 98 5.60 -20.29 1.01
CA ALA A 98 4.73 -19.15 0.74
C ALA A 98 5.08 -17.98 1.64
N THR A 99 4.40 -16.86 1.45
CA THR A 99 4.52 -15.68 2.31
C THR A 99 3.15 -15.06 2.50
N THR A 100 2.83 -14.72 3.74
CA THR A 100 1.60 -13.99 4.05
C THR A 100 1.91 -12.51 4.10
N LEU A 101 1.18 -11.72 3.32
CA LEU A 101 1.22 -10.27 3.36
C LEU A 101 0.07 -9.79 4.25
N HIS A 102 0.41 -9.08 5.30
CA HIS A 102 -0.58 -8.48 6.19
C HIS A 102 -0.55 -6.98 6.01
N LEU A 103 -1.64 -6.42 5.50
CA LEU A 103 -1.77 -4.98 5.31
C LEU A 103 -2.63 -4.40 6.40
N THR A 104 -2.15 -3.31 7.00
CA THR A 104 -2.92 -2.50 7.92
C THR A 104 -2.92 -1.07 7.41
N HIS A 105 -4.09 -0.45 7.32
CA HIS A 105 -4.23 0.94 6.93
C HIS A 105 -5.00 1.65 8.03
N GLU A 106 -4.30 2.45 8.83
CA GLU A 106 -4.83 3.06 10.05
C GLU A 106 -5.02 4.57 9.88
N GLY A 107 -5.89 5.14 10.72
CA GLY A 107 -6.07 6.58 10.77
C GLY A 107 -6.95 7.13 9.66
N LEU A 108 -7.90 6.35 9.18
CA LEU A 108 -8.78 6.75 8.09
C LEU A 108 -10.00 7.58 8.54
N THR A 109 -9.94 8.14 9.75
CA THR A 109 -11.04 8.98 10.24
C THR A 109 -11.32 10.15 9.32
N TYR A 110 -10.29 10.69 8.68
CA TYR A 110 -10.45 11.81 7.75
C TYR A 110 -11.30 11.44 6.53
N ALA A 111 -11.43 10.14 6.24
CA ALA A 111 -12.21 9.71 5.09
C ALA A 111 -13.67 10.11 5.22
N LYS A 112 -14.18 10.23 6.45
CA LYS A 112 -15.55 10.68 6.68
C LYS A 112 -15.75 12.13 6.30
N ASP A 113 -14.72 12.95 6.48
CA ASP A 113 -14.78 14.37 6.15
C ASP A 113 -14.50 14.63 4.67
N ALA A 114 -13.74 13.78 4.05
CA ALA A 114 -13.37 13.92 2.63
C ALA A 114 -14.47 13.43 1.68
N GLY A 115 -15.39 12.58 2.19
CA GLY A 115 -16.46 12.04 1.38
C GLY A 115 -15.98 10.97 0.41
N GLU A 116 -16.90 10.48 -0.44
CA GLU A 116 -16.52 9.51 -1.46
C GLU A 116 -15.65 10.20 -2.52
N PRO A 117 -14.65 9.52 -3.10
CA PRO A 117 -14.31 8.10 -2.90
C PRO A 117 -13.36 7.81 -1.74
N PHE A 118 -13.30 8.66 -0.75
CA PHE A 118 -12.34 8.56 0.35
C PHE A 118 -12.91 7.90 1.61
N CYS A 119 -14.06 7.23 1.51
CA CYS A 119 -14.63 6.52 2.65
C CYS A 119 -13.90 5.19 2.89
N LEU A 120 -14.06 4.65 4.10
CA LEU A 120 -13.39 3.42 4.51
C LEU A 120 -13.66 2.26 3.55
N GLU A 121 -14.91 2.11 3.12
CA GLU A 121 -15.30 1.02 2.23
C GLU A 121 -14.60 1.09 0.87
N GLU A 122 -14.39 2.28 0.36
CA GLU A 122 -13.69 2.47 -0.91
C GLU A 122 -12.21 2.10 -0.79
N TYR A 123 -11.58 2.46 0.32
CA TYR A 123 -10.20 2.06 0.58
C TYR A 123 -10.07 0.55 0.71
N GLU A 124 -10.99 -0.07 1.45
CA GLU A 124 -10.95 -1.51 1.63
C GLU A 124 -11.13 -2.25 0.31
N SER A 125 -12.10 -1.83 -0.51
CA SER A 125 -12.32 -2.42 -1.83
C SER A 125 -11.12 -2.25 -2.73
N GLY A 126 -10.49 -1.06 -2.68
CA GLY A 126 -9.29 -0.77 -3.46
C GLY A 126 -8.14 -1.68 -3.07
N TRP A 127 -7.88 -1.83 -1.78
CA TRP A 127 -6.80 -2.71 -1.31
C TRP A 127 -7.07 -4.17 -1.64
N GLU A 128 -8.31 -4.64 -1.49
CA GLU A 128 -8.64 -6.02 -1.83
C GLU A 128 -8.44 -6.30 -3.31
N ARG A 129 -8.77 -5.35 -4.17
CA ARG A 129 -8.54 -5.49 -5.61
C ARG A 129 -7.05 -5.52 -5.91
N ILE A 130 -6.28 -4.64 -5.29
CA ILE A 130 -4.83 -4.56 -5.52
C ILE A 130 -4.15 -5.84 -5.05
N LEU A 131 -4.42 -6.29 -3.83
CA LEU A 131 -3.76 -7.45 -3.25
C LEU A 131 -4.32 -8.76 -3.79
N GLY A 132 -5.63 -8.85 -3.95
CA GLY A 132 -6.28 -10.09 -4.36
C GLY A 132 -6.27 -10.33 -5.86
N ASP A 133 -6.16 -9.29 -6.66
CA ASP A 133 -6.22 -9.40 -8.12
C ASP A 133 -4.90 -8.99 -8.77
N SER A 134 -4.53 -7.72 -8.63
CA SER A 134 -3.34 -7.19 -9.31
C SER A 134 -2.05 -7.87 -8.88
N LEU A 135 -1.81 -7.97 -7.59
CA LEU A 135 -0.59 -8.60 -7.08
C LEU A 135 -0.58 -10.10 -7.35
N SER A 136 -1.72 -10.77 -7.20
CA SER A 136 -1.81 -12.19 -7.48
C SER A 136 -1.48 -12.50 -8.94
N LYS A 137 -1.98 -11.69 -9.86
CA LYS A 137 -1.69 -11.86 -11.29
C LYS A 137 -0.21 -11.61 -11.58
N PHE A 138 0.35 -10.59 -10.94
CA PHE A 138 1.77 -10.30 -11.11
C PHE A 138 2.64 -11.47 -10.64
N ILE A 139 2.34 -12.01 -9.47
CA ILE A 139 3.09 -13.12 -8.90
C ILE A 139 3.01 -14.37 -9.80
N SER A 140 1.87 -14.60 -10.41
CA SER A 140 1.71 -15.77 -11.28
C SER A 140 2.55 -15.71 -12.55
N LYS A 141 3.11 -14.53 -12.86
CA LYS A 141 3.93 -14.33 -14.06
C LYS A 141 5.43 -14.36 -13.79
N ILE A 142 5.82 -14.44 -12.53
CA ILE A 142 7.25 -14.43 -12.19
C ILE A 142 7.78 -15.77 -11.63
#